data_9f9e364be8e7a34b245939dcab8e5723
#
_entry.id   9f9e364be8e7a34b245939dcab8e5723
#
_cell.length_a   1.000
_cell.length_b   1.000
_cell.length_c   1.000
_cell.angle_alpha   90.00
_cell.angle_beta   90.00
_cell.angle_gamma   90.00
#
_symmetry.space_group_name_H-M   'P 1'
#
loop_
_entity.id
_entity.type
_entity.pdbx_description
1 polymer ?
#
loop_
_entity_poly.entity_id
_entity_poly.type
_entity_poly.pdbx_seq_one_letter_code
_entity_poly.pdbx_strand_id
1 'polypeptide(L)'
;MPEASVRGVILNYEVIGSEGPWVALTPGSRRSYHELIPLSQRLAQDGYRVLLHDRRNCGASEVGIEGIGSEHEIWADDLHALAGQLGALPLFVGGSSAGARLAILFALRHPEAVSGLLLWRLTGGQHAVQKLARQYYEQFAEMAKAGGMVAVCASEHFSECIAARPSNRARLMAMQPAEFIRVMDLWRDNFLAAATLPIVGATEEQLRNLKMPVCLIAGNDKVHTPVTARKAAGLLPNAVFHDDVVEKRPDDNLLDDWNPAEWRSKEPRIAELFLALMAKATGRS
;
A
#
# COMPACT_ATOMS: atom_id res chain seq x y z
N MET A 1 -11.73 2.74 17.97
CA MET A 1 -11.75 2.60 16.49
C MET A 1 -12.33 1.23 16.19
N PRO A 2 -13.10 1.04 15.13
CA PRO A 2 -13.64 -0.27 14.79
C PRO A 2 -12.52 -1.26 14.43
N GLU A 3 -12.77 -2.52 14.75
CA GLU A 3 -11.85 -3.64 14.54
C GLU A 3 -12.57 -4.81 13.87
N ALA A 4 -11.86 -5.56 13.05
CA ALA A 4 -12.36 -6.77 12.42
C ALA A 4 -11.36 -7.92 12.55
N SER A 5 -11.86 -9.12 12.82
CA SER A 5 -11.05 -10.34 12.75
C SER A 5 -10.93 -10.78 11.29
N VAL A 6 -9.73 -10.74 10.75
CA VAL A 6 -9.43 -11.00 9.34
C VAL A 6 -8.28 -11.97 9.25
N ARG A 7 -8.51 -13.17 8.70
CA ARG A 7 -7.48 -14.16 8.39
C ARG A 7 -6.44 -14.34 9.51
N GLY A 8 -6.93 -14.51 10.77
CA GLY A 8 -6.10 -14.81 11.94
C GLY A 8 -5.47 -13.61 12.66
N VAL A 9 -5.76 -12.38 12.22
CA VAL A 9 -5.35 -11.14 12.89
C VAL A 9 -6.52 -10.19 13.08
N ILE A 10 -6.41 -9.27 14.04
CA ILE A 10 -7.33 -8.16 14.21
C ILE A 10 -6.79 -6.97 13.43
N LEU A 11 -7.58 -6.48 12.47
CA LEU A 11 -7.29 -5.26 11.73
C LEU A 11 -8.06 -4.09 12.32
N ASN A 12 -7.37 -2.97 12.50
CA ASN A 12 -7.95 -1.68 12.83
C ASN A 12 -8.37 -0.98 11.54
N TYR A 13 -9.61 -0.46 11.48
CA TYR A 13 -10.11 0.22 10.28
C TYR A 13 -11.00 1.41 10.64
N GLU A 14 -11.33 2.20 9.64
CA GLU A 14 -12.28 3.31 9.70
C GLU A 14 -13.04 3.39 8.37
N VAL A 15 -14.31 3.79 8.45
CA VAL A 15 -15.13 4.11 7.27
C VAL A 15 -15.53 5.57 7.35
N ILE A 16 -15.16 6.35 6.33
CA ILE A 16 -15.51 7.75 6.19
C ILE A 16 -16.56 7.88 5.08
N GLY A 17 -17.67 8.56 5.38
CA GLY A 17 -18.84 8.62 4.51
C GLY A 17 -19.85 7.51 4.81
N SER A 18 -21.15 7.79 4.54
CA SER A 18 -22.26 6.90 4.90
C SER A 18 -22.91 6.21 3.72
N GLU A 19 -22.71 6.70 2.50
CA GLU A 19 -23.42 6.25 1.29
C GLU A 19 -22.53 6.31 0.04
N GLY A 20 -23.01 5.74 -1.05
CA GLY A 20 -22.36 5.73 -2.35
C GLY A 20 -21.37 4.58 -2.57
N PRO A 21 -20.63 4.60 -3.69
CA PRO A 21 -19.67 3.57 -4.03
C PRO A 21 -18.52 3.50 -3.04
N TRP A 22 -17.97 2.29 -2.88
CA TRP A 22 -16.87 2.08 -1.97
C TRP A 22 -15.51 2.39 -2.60
N VAL A 23 -14.61 2.94 -1.78
CA VAL A 23 -13.21 3.21 -2.09
C VAL A 23 -12.38 2.67 -0.94
N ALA A 24 -11.34 1.89 -1.20
CA ALA A 24 -10.34 1.56 -0.19
C ALA A 24 -9.03 2.28 -0.51
N LEU A 25 -8.49 3.03 0.45
CA LEU A 25 -7.21 3.71 0.32
C LEU A 25 -6.19 3.17 1.32
N THR A 26 -4.98 2.91 0.85
CA THR A 26 -3.89 2.38 1.65
C THR A 26 -2.66 3.30 1.62
N PRO A 27 -2.07 3.65 2.78
CA PRO A 27 -0.90 4.51 2.84
C PRO A 27 0.38 3.83 2.33
N GLY A 28 1.41 4.63 2.12
CA GLY A 28 2.74 4.15 1.78
C GLY A 28 3.49 3.53 2.96
N SER A 29 4.67 2.97 2.70
CA SER A 29 5.53 2.32 3.71
C SER A 29 4.74 1.38 4.63
N ARG A 30 5.06 1.35 5.91
CA ARG A 30 4.32 0.64 6.97
C ARG A 30 3.58 1.60 7.89
N ARG A 31 3.08 2.72 7.34
CA ARG A 31 2.41 3.76 8.12
C ARG A 31 0.96 3.42 8.39
N SER A 32 0.42 4.05 9.45
CA SER A 32 -1.00 4.00 9.76
C SER A 32 -1.83 4.78 8.72
N TYR A 33 -3.08 4.37 8.55
CA TYR A 33 -4.02 4.99 7.61
C TYR A 33 -4.36 6.46 7.93
N HIS A 34 -4.06 6.94 9.13
CA HIS A 34 -4.42 8.29 9.57
C HIS A 34 -3.92 9.39 8.63
N GLU A 35 -2.81 9.17 7.93
CA GLU A 35 -2.30 10.13 6.94
C GLU A 35 -3.25 10.35 5.74
N LEU A 36 -4.17 9.42 5.50
CA LEU A 36 -5.13 9.48 4.38
C LEU A 36 -6.50 10.03 4.78
N ILE A 37 -6.73 10.33 6.06
CA ILE A 37 -8.02 10.87 6.54
C ILE A 37 -8.42 12.15 5.77
N PRO A 38 -7.54 13.16 5.57
CA PRO A 38 -7.93 14.37 4.85
C PRO A 38 -8.36 14.10 3.40
N LEU A 39 -7.62 13.27 2.66
CA LEU A 39 -7.99 12.86 1.31
C LEU A 39 -9.34 12.09 1.31
N SER A 40 -9.51 11.19 2.26
CA SER A 40 -10.73 10.36 2.38
C SER A 40 -11.97 11.21 2.71
N GLN A 41 -11.82 12.23 3.55
CA GLN A 41 -12.90 13.17 3.86
C GLN A 41 -13.38 13.94 2.61
N ARG A 42 -12.45 14.32 1.72
CA ARG A 42 -12.79 14.95 0.44
C ARG A 42 -13.61 14.03 -0.45
N LEU A 43 -13.19 12.77 -0.60
CA LEU A 43 -13.95 11.79 -1.39
C LEU A 43 -15.31 11.51 -0.79
N ALA A 44 -15.42 11.48 0.55
CA ALA A 44 -16.70 11.26 1.24
C ALA A 44 -17.67 12.44 1.07
N GLN A 45 -17.17 13.68 1.01
CA GLN A 45 -17.97 14.87 0.72
C GLN A 45 -18.63 14.82 -0.66
N ASP A 46 -18.00 14.11 -1.62
CA ASP A 46 -18.51 13.86 -2.97
C ASP A 46 -19.33 12.55 -3.08
N GLY A 47 -19.78 12.00 -1.95
CA GLY A 47 -20.71 10.88 -1.91
C GLY A 47 -20.07 9.51 -2.16
N TYR A 48 -18.87 9.29 -1.64
CA TYR A 48 -18.20 7.98 -1.61
C TYR A 48 -18.03 7.48 -0.17
N ARG A 49 -18.03 6.16 0.02
CA ARG A 49 -17.67 5.53 1.29
C ARG A 49 -16.22 5.10 1.22
N VAL A 50 -15.37 5.65 2.08
CA VAL A 50 -13.93 5.37 2.05
C VAL A 50 -13.54 4.45 3.21
N LEU A 51 -13.09 3.24 2.89
CA LEU A 51 -12.49 2.29 3.82
C LEU A 51 -11.02 2.58 3.96
N LEU A 52 -10.59 2.88 5.16
CA LEU A 52 -9.22 2.99 5.60
C LEU A 52 -8.89 1.85 6.56
N HIS A 53 -7.69 1.31 6.51
CA HIS A 53 -7.28 0.27 7.46
C HIS A 53 -5.78 0.30 7.71
N ASP A 54 -5.38 -0.05 8.90
CA ASP A 54 -4.01 -0.44 9.17
C ASP A 54 -3.83 -1.89 8.69
N ARG A 55 -2.87 -2.11 7.80
CA ARG A 55 -2.52 -3.46 7.36
C ARG A 55 -1.97 -4.26 8.53
N ARG A 56 -2.02 -5.60 8.48
CA ARG A 56 -1.28 -6.38 9.47
C ARG A 56 0.18 -5.90 9.52
N ASN A 57 0.80 -5.96 10.67
CA ASN A 57 2.14 -5.44 10.93
C ASN A 57 2.27 -3.90 10.85
N CYS A 58 1.18 -3.15 10.85
CA CYS A 58 1.19 -1.69 10.75
C CYS A 58 0.20 -1.06 11.72
N GLY A 59 0.53 0.14 12.24
CA GLY A 59 -0.36 0.95 13.07
C GLY A 59 -0.94 0.19 14.25
N ALA A 60 -2.26 0.28 14.44
CA ALA A 60 -2.98 -0.37 15.54
C ALA A 60 -3.53 -1.77 15.20
N SER A 61 -3.20 -2.32 14.03
CA SER A 61 -3.51 -3.71 13.70
C SER A 61 -2.58 -4.70 14.38
N GLU A 62 -3.01 -5.95 14.46
CA GLU A 62 -2.17 -7.01 15.03
C GLU A 62 -0.99 -7.34 14.13
N VAL A 63 0.12 -7.71 14.79
CA VAL A 63 1.27 -8.31 14.14
C VAL A 63 0.97 -9.78 13.84
N GLY A 64 1.19 -10.17 12.58
CA GLY A 64 1.09 -11.54 12.10
C GLY A 64 2.17 -11.80 11.05
N ILE A 65 3.24 -12.47 11.47
CA ILE A 65 4.41 -12.79 10.64
C ILE A 65 4.26 -14.25 10.19
N GLU A 66 3.81 -14.45 8.96
CA GLU A 66 3.52 -15.77 8.41
C GLU A 66 4.34 -16.02 7.14
N GLY A 67 4.93 -17.20 7.05
CA GLY A 67 5.90 -17.54 6.01
C GLY A 67 5.30 -18.08 4.71
N ILE A 68 4.20 -17.50 4.20
CA ILE A 68 3.57 -17.92 2.96
C ILE A 68 3.43 -16.71 2.02
N GLY A 69 4.00 -16.79 0.82
CA GLY A 69 3.93 -15.73 -0.19
C GLY A 69 4.74 -14.48 0.18
N SER A 70 4.38 -13.36 -0.39
CA SER A 70 4.93 -12.06 -0.04
C SER A 70 4.01 -11.34 0.96
N GLU A 71 4.58 -10.48 1.80
CA GLU A 71 3.79 -9.68 2.75
C GLU A 71 2.69 -8.85 2.05
N HIS A 72 2.98 -8.36 0.83
CA HIS A 72 2.02 -7.54 0.08
C HIS A 72 0.85 -8.32 -0.51
N GLU A 73 1.07 -9.58 -0.87
CA GLU A 73 -0.04 -10.48 -1.25
C GLU A 73 -0.93 -10.79 -0.04
N ILE A 74 -0.31 -11.00 1.13
CA ILE A 74 -1.06 -11.18 2.39
C ILE A 74 -1.93 -9.96 2.68
N TRP A 75 -1.39 -8.75 2.51
CA TRP A 75 -2.15 -7.50 2.70
C TRP A 75 -3.29 -7.33 1.68
N ALA A 76 -3.09 -7.76 0.43
CA ALA A 76 -4.14 -7.71 -0.58
C ALA A 76 -5.30 -8.65 -0.23
N ASP A 77 -5.01 -9.87 0.19
CA ASP A 77 -6.01 -10.83 0.62
C ASP A 77 -6.71 -10.41 1.92
N ASP A 78 -5.99 -9.76 2.84
CA ASP A 78 -6.60 -9.20 4.06
C ASP A 78 -7.59 -8.09 3.75
N LEU A 79 -7.23 -7.17 2.84
CA LEU A 79 -8.14 -6.11 2.40
C LEU A 79 -9.37 -6.70 1.71
N HIS A 80 -9.21 -7.74 0.87
CA HIS A 80 -10.34 -8.40 0.23
C HIS A 80 -11.29 -9.03 1.27
N ALA A 81 -10.74 -9.72 2.25
CA ALA A 81 -11.54 -10.32 3.33
C ALA A 81 -12.24 -9.27 4.19
N LEU A 82 -11.55 -8.18 4.55
CA LEU A 82 -12.14 -7.05 5.29
C LEU A 82 -13.28 -6.40 4.50
N ALA A 83 -13.02 -6.07 3.23
CA ALA A 83 -14.03 -5.45 2.37
C ALA A 83 -15.25 -6.35 2.17
N GLY A 84 -15.04 -7.68 2.05
CA GLY A 84 -16.12 -8.66 1.98
C GLY A 84 -16.98 -8.69 3.25
N GLN A 85 -16.37 -8.66 4.44
CA GLN A 85 -17.10 -8.60 5.72
C GLN A 85 -17.95 -7.32 5.86
N LEU A 86 -17.50 -6.21 5.26
CA LEU A 86 -18.19 -4.93 5.29
C LEU A 86 -19.23 -4.74 4.18
N GLY A 87 -19.38 -5.72 3.28
CA GLY A 87 -20.22 -5.59 2.09
C GLY A 87 -19.76 -4.47 1.15
N ALA A 88 -18.42 -4.25 1.09
CA ALA A 88 -17.82 -3.16 0.34
C ALA A 88 -17.35 -3.53 -1.08
N LEU A 89 -17.61 -4.75 -1.52
CA LEU A 89 -17.23 -5.22 -2.86
C LEU A 89 -18.36 -5.08 -3.88
N PRO A 90 -18.08 -4.76 -5.16
CA PRO A 90 -16.80 -4.30 -5.67
C PRO A 90 -16.47 -2.86 -5.25
N LEU A 91 -15.18 -2.50 -5.24
CA LEU A 91 -14.73 -1.18 -4.79
C LEU A 91 -13.65 -0.57 -5.69
N PHE A 92 -13.47 0.73 -5.62
CA PHE A 92 -12.24 1.36 -6.09
C PHE A 92 -11.14 1.09 -5.08
N VAL A 93 -9.98 0.63 -5.52
CA VAL A 93 -8.85 0.37 -4.63
C VAL A 93 -7.65 1.20 -5.02
N GLY A 94 -7.01 1.81 -4.04
CA GLY A 94 -5.89 2.68 -4.33
C GLY A 94 -4.93 2.86 -3.17
N GLY A 95 -3.86 3.57 -3.46
CA GLY A 95 -2.87 3.87 -2.44
C GLY A 95 -1.59 4.46 -2.99
N SER A 96 -0.74 4.86 -2.06
CA SER A 96 0.58 5.43 -2.29
C SER A 96 1.67 4.39 -2.08
N SER A 97 2.64 4.29 -2.98
CA SER A 97 3.85 3.47 -2.77
C SER A 97 3.52 2.01 -2.43
N ALA A 98 3.75 1.57 -1.19
CA ALA A 98 3.34 0.24 -0.71
C ALA A 98 1.83 0.01 -0.86
N GLY A 99 1.00 1.05 -0.66
CA GLY A 99 -0.45 0.98 -0.88
C GLY A 99 -0.81 0.85 -2.37
N ALA A 100 -0.10 1.51 -3.27
CA ALA A 100 -0.30 1.36 -4.71
C ALA A 100 0.03 -0.07 -5.18
N ARG A 101 1.10 -0.65 -4.64
CA ARG A 101 1.45 -2.05 -4.89
C ARG A 101 0.40 -3.01 -4.35
N LEU A 102 -0.10 -2.78 -3.12
CA LEU A 102 -1.20 -3.55 -2.57
C LEU A 102 -2.42 -3.49 -3.50
N ALA A 103 -2.80 -2.30 -3.98
CA ALA A 103 -3.95 -2.13 -4.88
C ALA A 103 -3.80 -2.90 -6.20
N ILE A 104 -2.60 -2.92 -6.77
CA ILE A 104 -2.32 -3.71 -7.98
C ILE A 104 -2.40 -5.21 -7.70
N LEU A 105 -1.80 -5.68 -6.60
CA LEU A 105 -1.87 -7.10 -6.21
C LEU A 105 -3.31 -7.51 -5.88
N PHE A 106 -4.09 -6.64 -5.24
CA PHE A 106 -5.51 -6.86 -5.01
C PHE A 106 -6.25 -7.06 -6.34
N ALA A 107 -6.01 -6.20 -7.34
CA ALA A 107 -6.66 -6.31 -8.64
C ALA A 107 -6.22 -7.55 -9.44
N LEU A 108 -4.98 -7.99 -9.29
CA LEU A 108 -4.47 -9.22 -9.93
C LEU A 108 -5.06 -10.49 -9.30
N ARG A 109 -5.31 -10.47 -7.98
CA ARG A 109 -5.78 -11.64 -7.23
C ARG A 109 -7.32 -11.72 -7.16
N HIS A 110 -7.99 -10.57 -7.18
CA HIS A 110 -9.44 -10.42 -7.01
C HIS A 110 -10.02 -9.45 -8.05
N PRO A 111 -9.85 -9.70 -9.37
CA PRO A 111 -10.22 -8.75 -10.42
C PRO A 111 -11.72 -8.39 -10.42
N GLU A 112 -12.59 -9.33 -10.02
CA GLU A 112 -14.04 -9.12 -9.92
C GLU A 112 -14.43 -8.16 -8.79
N ALA A 113 -13.55 -7.97 -7.81
CA ALA A 113 -13.78 -7.09 -6.67
C ALA A 113 -13.37 -5.62 -6.94
N VAL A 114 -12.88 -5.30 -8.15
CA VAL A 114 -12.28 -3.98 -8.46
C VAL A 114 -13.10 -3.21 -9.48
N SER A 115 -13.62 -2.04 -9.07
CA SER A 115 -14.27 -1.06 -9.94
C SER A 115 -13.29 -0.13 -10.67
N GLY A 116 -12.10 0.08 -10.11
CA GLY A 116 -11.02 0.90 -10.68
C GLY A 116 -9.84 1.04 -9.73
N LEU A 117 -8.71 1.50 -10.27
CA LEU A 117 -7.45 1.69 -9.54
C LEU A 117 -7.10 3.17 -9.39
N LEU A 118 -6.72 3.58 -8.17
CA LEU A 118 -6.33 4.92 -7.79
C LEU A 118 -4.87 4.90 -7.29
N LEU A 119 -3.91 5.08 -8.18
CA LEU A 119 -2.50 4.79 -7.91
C LEU A 119 -1.66 6.06 -7.91
N TRP A 120 -0.82 6.23 -6.90
CA TRP A 120 0.21 7.27 -6.91
C TRP A 120 1.51 6.80 -6.29
N ARG A 121 2.62 7.35 -6.81
CA ARG A 121 3.97 7.02 -6.35
C ARG A 121 4.29 5.53 -6.48
N LEU A 122 4.19 4.99 -7.70
CA LEU A 122 4.58 3.59 -7.97
C LEU A 122 6.05 3.36 -7.68
N THR A 123 6.34 2.23 -7.08
CA THR A 123 7.70 1.77 -6.76
C THR A 123 8.21 0.81 -7.82
N GLY A 124 9.42 1.03 -8.32
CA GLY A 124 10.10 0.14 -9.27
C GLY A 124 11.57 0.48 -9.44
N GLY A 125 12.29 -0.43 -10.09
CA GLY A 125 13.72 -0.29 -10.35
C GLY A 125 14.63 -0.74 -9.18
N GLN A 126 15.87 -1.05 -9.54
CA GLN A 126 16.84 -1.68 -8.63
C GLN A 126 17.11 -0.87 -7.36
N HIS A 127 17.31 0.45 -7.50
CA HIS A 127 17.59 1.31 -6.35
C HIS A 127 16.47 1.26 -5.30
N ALA A 128 15.21 1.44 -5.75
CA ALA A 128 14.06 1.41 -4.85
C ALA A 128 13.90 0.04 -4.18
N VAL A 129 14.06 -1.04 -4.95
CA VAL A 129 13.92 -2.40 -4.44
C VAL A 129 14.99 -2.72 -3.38
N GLN A 130 16.26 -2.39 -3.61
CA GLN A 130 17.33 -2.61 -2.64
C GLN A 130 17.13 -1.78 -1.35
N LYS A 131 16.84 -0.48 -1.49
CA LYS A 131 16.59 0.42 -0.35
C LYS A 131 15.44 -0.12 0.53
N LEU A 132 14.34 -0.48 -0.10
CA LEU A 132 13.14 -0.91 0.62
C LEU A 132 13.22 -2.33 1.16
N ALA A 133 13.89 -3.26 0.48
CA ALA A 133 14.14 -4.61 1.00
C ALA A 133 14.91 -4.57 2.32
N ARG A 134 15.93 -3.71 2.40
CA ARG A 134 16.66 -3.47 3.64
C ARG A 134 15.77 -2.86 4.71
N GLN A 135 15.01 -1.80 4.36
CA GLN A 135 14.17 -1.08 5.30
C GLN A 135 13.00 -1.92 5.84
N TYR A 136 12.43 -2.83 5.03
CA TYR A 136 11.25 -3.57 5.45
C TYR A 136 11.55 -4.93 6.05
N TYR A 137 12.70 -5.54 5.72
CA TYR A 137 12.95 -6.92 6.08
C TYR A 137 14.34 -7.16 6.68
N GLU A 138 15.41 -6.81 5.96
CA GLU A 138 16.79 -7.17 6.34
C GLU A 138 17.16 -6.62 7.72
N GLN A 139 16.87 -5.36 8.02
CA GLN A 139 17.18 -4.75 9.31
C GLN A 139 16.54 -5.51 10.49
N PHE A 140 15.30 -6.03 10.31
CA PHE A 140 14.63 -6.76 11.39
C PHE A 140 15.19 -8.18 11.56
N ALA A 141 15.59 -8.84 10.46
CA ALA A 141 16.32 -10.10 10.54
C ALA A 141 17.66 -9.93 11.26
N GLU A 142 18.41 -8.85 10.97
CA GLU A 142 19.66 -8.50 11.66
C GLU A 142 19.43 -8.24 13.16
N MET A 143 18.40 -7.48 13.52
CA MET A 143 18.04 -7.24 14.92
C MET A 143 17.68 -8.53 15.65
N ALA A 144 16.92 -9.43 15.01
CA ALA A 144 16.56 -10.72 15.59
C ALA A 144 17.78 -11.62 15.79
N LYS A 145 18.76 -11.59 14.86
CA LYS A 145 20.05 -12.31 14.98
C LYS A 145 20.89 -11.77 16.15
N ALA A 146 20.92 -10.46 16.35
CA ALA A 146 21.77 -9.80 17.34
C ALA A 146 21.18 -9.87 18.76
N GLY A 147 19.87 -9.73 18.95
CA GLY A 147 19.25 -9.58 20.26
C GLY A 147 17.90 -10.26 20.42
N GLY A 148 17.55 -11.19 19.51
CA GLY A 148 16.30 -11.93 19.55
C GLY A 148 15.06 -11.05 19.40
N MET A 149 13.91 -11.56 19.80
CA MET A 149 12.63 -10.85 19.66
C MET A 149 12.55 -9.61 20.56
N VAL A 150 13.37 -9.50 21.60
CA VAL A 150 13.48 -8.29 22.42
C VAL A 150 14.01 -7.12 21.59
N ALA A 151 15.05 -7.33 20.79
CA ALA A 151 15.60 -6.30 19.91
C ALA A 151 14.60 -5.91 18.79
N VAL A 152 13.86 -6.88 18.26
CA VAL A 152 12.79 -6.61 17.27
C VAL A 152 11.70 -5.74 17.89
N CYS A 153 11.21 -6.06 19.09
CA CYS A 153 10.22 -5.26 19.80
C CYS A 153 10.68 -3.83 20.11
N ALA A 154 11.99 -3.62 20.28
CA ALA A 154 12.57 -2.30 20.56
C ALA A 154 12.87 -1.48 19.29
N SER A 155 12.72 -2.06 18.09
CA SER A 155 12.89 -1.32 16.85
C SER A 155 11.83 -0.21 16.72
N GLU A 156 12.15 0.86 16.00
CA GLU A 156 11.23 1.99 15.78
C GLU A 156 9.85 1.52 15.33
N HIS A 157 9.80 0.76 14.25
CA HIS A 157 8.54 0.29 13.68
C HIS A 157 7.71 -0.59 14.63
N PHE A 158 8.32 -1.63 15.22
CA PHE A 158 7.54 -2.52 16.09
C PHE A 158 7.24 -1.91 17.46
N SER A 159 8.05 -0.98 17.97
CA SER A 159 7.71 -0.23 19.18
C SER A 159 6.49 0.67 18.97
N GLU A 160 6.33 1.28 17.78
CA GLU A 160 5.11 2.03 17.42
C GLU A 160 3.89 1.10 17.33
N CYS A 161 4.01 -0.06 16.69
CA CYS A 161 2.93 -1.06 16.65
C CYS A 161 2.55 -1.58 18.05
N ILE A 162 3.52 -1.72 18.95
CA ILE A 162 3.28 -2.12 20.35
C ILE A 162 2.62 -0.98 21.13
N ALA A 163 3.05 0.26 20.92
CA ALA A 163 2.44 1.43 21.56
C ALA A 163 0.97 1.60 21.16
N ALA A 164 0.67 1.39 19.85
CA ALA A 164 -0.69 1.46 19.33
C ALA A 164 -1.55 0.26 19.75
N ARG A 165 -0.97 -0.93 19.91
CA ARG A 165 -1.62 -2.18 20.34
C ARG A 165 -0.69 -2.97 21.26
N PRO A 166 -0.81 -2.84 22.59
CA PRO A 166 0.11 -3.49 23.54
C PRO A 166 0.20 -5.03 23.43
N SER A 167 -0.87 -5.71 22.98
CA SER A 167 -0.88 -7.17 22.76
C SER A 167 0.12 -7.63 21.70
N ASN A 168 0.56 -6.74 20.79
CA ASN A 168 1.56 -7.04 19.77
C ASN A 168 2.90 -7.44 20.37
N ARG A 169 3.25 -6.93 21.57
CA ARG A 169 4.46 -7.36 22.26
C ARG A 169 4.43 -8.85 22.58
N ALA A 170 3.32 -9.34 23.13
CA ALA A 170 3.18 -10.76 23.47
C ALA A 170 3.24 -11.65 22.21
N ARG A 171 2.61 -11.22 21.11
CA ARG A 171 2.64 -11.93 19.83
C ARG A 171 4.06 -12.04 19.27
N LEU A 172 4.82 -10.94 19.25
CA LEU A 172 6.23 -10.94 18.81
C LEU A 172 7.11 -11.80 19.73
N MET A 173 6.98 -11.66 21.05
CA MET A 173 7.79 -12.40 22.00
C MET A 173 7.50 -13.91 22.00
N ALA A 174 6.34 -14.36 21.53
CA ALA A 174 6.00 -15.77 21.38
C ALA A 174 6.66 -16.43 20.15
N MET A 175 7.19 -15.63 19.21
CA MET A 175 7.85 -16.16 18.03
C MET A 175 9.26 -16.68 18.33
N GLN A 176 9.65 -17.76 17.69
CA GLN A 176 11.04 -18.20 17.70
C GLN A 176 11.86 -17.29 16.79
N PRO A 177 13.02 -16.75 17.24
CA PRO A 177 13.84 -15.86 16.42
C PRO A 177 14.23 -16.46 15.06
N ALA A 178 14.53 -17.74 15.01
CA ALA A 178 14.87 -18.44 13.77
C ALA A 178 13.72 -18.43 12.76
N GLU A 179 12.48 -18.60 13.21
CA GLU A 179 11.30 -18.56 12.35
C GLU A 179 11.02 -17.13 11.87
N PHE A 180 11.12 -16.13 12.75
CA PHE A 180 11.00 -14.73 12.37
C PHE A 180 12.03 -14.35 11.28
N ILE A 181 13.31 -14.70 11.48
CA ILE A 181 14.38 -14.47 10.50
C ILE A 181 14.06 -15.13 9.17
N ARG A 182 13.64 -16.41 9.20
CA ARG A 182 13.27 -17.15 8.00
C ARG A 182 12.17 -16.44 7.19
N VAL A 183 11.16 -15.89 7.86
CA VAL A 183 10.07 -15.17 7.18
C VAL A 183 10.56 -13.83 6.63
N MET A 184 11.35 -13.08 7.40
CA MET A 184 11.93 -11.81 6.93
C MET A 184 12.83 -12.03 5.71
N ASP A 185 13.66 -13.07 5.71
CA ASP A 185 14.52 -13.43 4.58
C ASP A 185 13.68 -13.84 3.35
N LEU A 186 12.62 -14.63 3.52
CA LEU A 186 11.69 -15.00 2.45
C LEU A 186 11.03 -13.76 1.81
N TRP A 187 10.52 -12.85 2.62
CA TRP A 187 9.87 -11.64 2.14
C TRP A 187 10.86 -10.68 1.47
N ARG A 188 12.08 -10.57 2.00
CA ARG A 188 13.18 -9.83 1.37
C ARG A 188 13.51 -10.39 -0.02
N ASP A 189 13.69 -11.70 -0.13
CA ASP A 189 14.10 -12.34 -1.38
C ASP A 189 13.00 -12.22 -2.44
N ASN A 190 11.73 -12.40 -2.08
CA ASN A 190 10.59 -12.13 -2.96
C ASN A 190 10.56 -10.66 -3.42
N PHE A 191 10.92 -9.73 -2.54
CA PHE A 191 10.96 -8.31 -2.88
C PHE A 191 12.13 -7.99 -3.82
N LEU A 192 13.31 -8.53 -3.56
CA LEU A 192 14.50 -8.35 -4.39
C LEU A 192 14.32 -8.94 -5.79
N ALA A 193 13.63 -10.06 -5.94
CA ALA A 193 13.30 -10.66 -7.23
C ALA A 193 12.48 -9.72 -8.14
N ALA A 194 11.81 -8.73 -7.57
CA ALA A 194 11.03 -7.73 -8.33
C ALA A 194 11.87 -6.59 -8.94
N ALA A 195 13.20 -6.58 -8.78
CA ALA A 195 14.07 -5.49 -9.24
C ALA A 195 14.04 -5.26 -10.77
N THR A 196 13.76 -6.30 -11.55
CA THR A 196 13.69 -6.26 -13.02
C THR A 196 12.25 -6.09 -13.55
N LEU A 197 11.26 -6.14 -12.69
CA LEU A 197 9.86 -5.94 -13.06
C LEU A 197 9.58 -4.46 -13.39
N PRO A 198 8.55 -4.17 -14.21
CA PRO A 198 8.15 -2.79 -14.52
C PRO A 198 7.79 -1.99 -13.27
N ILE A 199 7.15 -2.66 -12.31
CA ILE A 199 6.88 -2.20 -10.95
C ILE A 199 7.08 -3.35 -9.97
N VAL A 200 7.29 -3.05 -8.70
CA VAL A 200 7.37 -4.11 -7.69
C VAL A 200 6.03 -4.83 -7.56
N GLY A 201 6.05 -6.14 -7.80
CA GLY A 201 4.90 -7.03 -7.59
C GLY A 201 4.08 -7.36 -8.84
N ALA A 202 4.40 -6.82 -10.03
CA ALA A 202 3.67 -7.16 -11.26
C ALA A 202 4.57 -7.22 -12.50
N THR A 203 4.35 -8.24 -13.33
CA THR A 203 4.97 -8.40 -14.66
C THR A 203 4.29 -7.49 -15.69
N GLU A 204 4.91 -7.33 -16.86
CA GLU A 204 4.31 -6.60 -17.97
C GLU A 204 2.99 -7.25 -18.44
N GLU A 205 2.96 -8.56 -18.54
CA GLU A 205 1.77 -9.31 -18.92
C GLU A 205 0.62 -9.10 -17.93
N GLN A 206 0.91 -9.18 -16.64
CA GLN A 206 -0.07 -8.94 -15.59
C GLN A 206 -0.65 -7.53 -15.68
N LEU A 207 0.19 -6.50 -15.87
CA LEU A 207 -0.29 -5.12 -16.03
C LEU A 207 -1.18 -4.95 -17.28
N ARG A 208 -0.81 -5.55 -18.41
CA ARG A 208 -1.63 -5.52 -19.65
C ARG A 208 -2.98 -6.20 -19.49
N ASN A 209 -3.11 -7.11 -18.53
CA ASN A 209 -4.35 -7.84 -18.24
C ASN A 209 -5.30 -7.10 -17.29
N LEU A 210 -4.88 -6.04 -16.62
CA LEU A 210 -5.74 -5.20 -15.81
C LEU A 210 -6.61 -4.30 -16.70
N LYS A 211 -7.91 -4.60 -16.80
CA LYS A 211 -8.84 -3.93 -17.72
C LYS A 211 -9.73 -2.87 -17.08
N MET A 212 -9.71 -2.74 -15.75
CA MET A 212 -10.44 -1.69 -15.04
C MET A 212 -9.86 -0.30 -15.35
N PRO A 213 -10.64 0.78 -15.15
CA PRO A 213 -10.13 2.15 -15.21
C PRO A 213 -9.00 2.38 -14.19
N VAL A 214 -7.96 3.11 -14.58
CA VAL A 214 -6.82 3.42 -13.71
C VAL A 214 -6.52 4.92 -13.74
N CYS A 215 -6.49 5.57 -12.58
CA CYS A 215 -5.84 6.86 -12.39
C CYS A 215 -4.43 6.61 -11.87
N LEU A 216 -3.42 7.11 -12.57
CA LEU A 216 -2.01 6.92 -12.19
C LEU A 216 -1.30 8.26 -12.10
N ILE A 217 -0.80 8.59 -10.90
CA ILE A 217 -0.06 9.81 -10.62
C ILE A 217 1.42 9.47 -10.39
N ALA A 218 2.30 10.14 -11.13
CA ALA A 218 3.75 9.94 -11.02
C ALA A 218 4.31 10.48 -9.69
N GLY A 219 5.38 9.85 -9.20
CA GLY A 219 6.25 10.40 -8.16
C GLY A 219 7.37 11.26 -8.75
N ASN A 220 8.20 11.85 -7.89
CA ASN A 220 9.33 12.71 -8.26
C ASN A 220 10.60 12.48 -7.42
N ASP A 221 10.71 11.30 -6.83
CA ASP A 221 11.84 10.88 -6.00
C ASP A 221 12.49 9.58 -6.52
N LYS A 222 13.66 9.23 -6.00
CA LYS A 222 14.45 8.07 -6.44
C LYS A 222 13.79 6.72 -6.18
N VAL A 223 12.82 6.65 -5.27
CA VAL A 223 12.05 5.43 -4.98
C VAL A 223 10.81 5.32 -5.88
N HIS A 224 10.25 6.49 -6.26
CA HIS A 224 9.02 6.61 -7.04
C HIS A 224 9.29 7.43 -8.31
N THR A 225 10.11 6.87 -9.19
CA THR A 225 10.58 7.63 -10.36
C THR A 225 9.48 7.87 -11.39
N PRO A 226 9.48 9.02 -12.09
CA PRO A 226 8.56 9.26 -13.22
C PRO A 226 8.69 8.21 -14.31
N VAL A 227 9.88 7.64 -14.52
CA VAL A 227 10.13 6.56 -15.50
C VAL A 227 9.33 5.32 -15.14
N THR A 228 9.34 4.90 -13.88
CA THR A 228 8.54 3.75 -13.41
C THR A 228 7.06 3.98 -13.68
N ALA A 229 6.54 5.17 -13.35
CA ALA A 229 5.13 5.49 -13.57
C ALA A 229 4.76 5.54 -15.06
N ARG A 230 5.60 6.15 -15.92
CA ARG A 230 5.39 6.16 -17.38
C ARG A 230 5.40 4.76 -17.98
N LYS A 231 6.35 3.91 -17.57
CA LYS A 231 6.40 2.51 -18.02
C LYS A 231 5.11 1.77 -17.65
N ALA A 232 4.66 1.90 -16.41
CA ALA A 232 3.41 1.29 -15.95
C ALA A 232 2.18 1.82 -16.72
N ALA A 233 2.10 3.13 -16.97
CA ALA A 233 1.02 3.74 -17.74
C ALA A 233 0.95 3.20 -19.16
N GLY A 234 2.08 2.97 -19.83
CA GLY A 234 2.13 2.36 -21.16
C GLY A 234 1.74 0.87 -21.20
N LEU A 235 1.72 0.21 -20.06
CA LEU A 235 1.32 -1.20 -19.94
C LEU A 235 -0.14 -1.38 -19.51
N LEU A 236 -0.70 -0.43 -18.77
CA LEU A 236 -2.07 -0.45 -18.27
C LEU A 236 -3.03 0.09 -19.35
N PRO A 237 -3.92 -0.74 -19.94
CA PRO A 237 -4.68 -0.36 -21.13
C PRO A 237 -5.62 0.83 -20.95
N ASN A 238 -6.15 1.00 -19.73
CA ASN A 238 -7.14 2.03 -19.41
C ASN A 238 -6.61 3.05 -18.38
N ALA A 239 -5.29 3.31 -18.42
CA ALA A 239 -4.68 4.28 -17.53
C ALA A 239 -4.85 5.72 -18.03
N VAL A 240 -5.33 6.59 -17.15
CA VAL A 240 -5.19 8.04 -17.25
C VAL A 240 -3.98 8.44 -16.43
N PHE A 241 -2.94 8.91 -17.10
CA PHE A 241 -1.64 9.20 -16.48
C PHE A 241 -1.46 10.69 -16.24
N HIS A 242 -1.03 11.04 -15.03
CA HIS A 242 -0.78 12.40 -14.57
C HIS A 242 0.66 12.52 -14.06
N ASP A 243 1.48 13.31 -14.75
CA ASP A 243 2.86 13.59 -14.36
C ASP A 243 3.09 15.07 -13.97
N ASP A 244 2.01 15.80 -13.73
CA ASP A 244 1.97 17.25 -13.46
C ASP A 244 1.40 17.61 -12.09
N VAL A 245 1.14 16.62 -11.22
CA VAL A 245 0.57 16.85 -9.88
C VAL A 245 1.62 17.40 -8.92
N VAL A 246 2.83 16.88 -8.98
CA VAL A 246 4.00 17.34 -8.22
C VAL A 246 5.03 17.96 -9.16
N GLU A 247 6.05 18.60 -8.59
CA GLU A 247 7.11 19.22 -9.40
C GLU A 247 7.76 18.18 -10.33
N LYS A 248 7.75 18.47 -11.63
CA LYS A 248 8.46 17.64 -12.62
C LYS A 248 9.95 17.79 -12.43
N ARG A 249 10.63 16.69 -12.22
CA ARG A 249 12.08 16.63 -12.08
C ARG A 249 12.68 15.74 -13.16
N PRO A 250 13.82 16.15 -13.76
CA PRO A 250 14.57 15.27 -14.65
C PRO A 250 15.12 14.06 -13.86
N ASP A 251 15.33 12.95 -14.55
CA ASP A 251 15.70 11.66 -13.93
C ASP A 251 17.05 11.69 -13.21
N ASP A 252 17.94 12.62 -13.57
CA ASP A 252 19.24 12.86 -12.94
C ASP A 252 19.17 13.83 -11.75
N ASN A 253 18.01 14.43 -11.48
CA ASN A 253 17.78 15.41 -10.39
C ASN A 253 16.54 15.08 -9.55
N LEU A 254 16.27 13.81 -9.30
CA LEU A 254 15.20 13.37 -8.42
C LEU A 254 15.52 13.61 -6.95
N LEU A 255 14.50 13.85 -6.15
CA LEU A 255 14.64 13.89 -4.69
C LEU A 255 15.18 12.55 -4.17
N ASP A 256 16.06 12.58 -3.17
CA ASP A 256 16.56 11.34 -2.52
C ASP A 256 15.45 10.57 -1.84
N ASP A 257 14.46 11.30 -1.31
CA ASP A 257 13.26 10.75 -0.72
C ASP A 257 12.06 11.68 -1.01
N TRP A 258 10.84 11.18 -0.80
CA TRP A 258 9.63 11.95 -1.03
C TRP A 258 9.50 13.14 -0.07
N ASN A 259 8.87 14.22 -0.53
CA ASN A 259 8.58 15.40 0.27
C ASN A 259 7.14 15.33 0.83
N PRO A 260 6.94 15.02 2.13
CA PRO A 260 5.60 14.91 2.71
C PRO A 260 4.77 16.21 2.62
N ALA A 261 5.41 17.36 2.73
CA ALA A 261 4.73 18.66 2.69
C ALA A 261 4.22 18.96 1.27
N GLU A 262 5.02 18.65 0.25
CA GLU A 262 4.62 18.79 -1.15
C GLU A 262 3.37 17.92 -1.43
N TRP A 263 3.42 16.63 -1.10
CA TRP A 263 2.31 15.71 -1.36
C TRP A 263 1.03 16.08 -0.61
N ARG A 264 1.13 16.51 0.64
CA ARG A 264 -0.03 17.03 1.39
C ARG A 264 -0.65 18.27 0.72
N SER A 265 0.16 19.17 0.18
CA SER A 265 -0.35 20.33 -0.54
C SER A 265 -1.11 19.97 -1.83
N LYS A 266 -0.90 18.77 -2.36
CA LYS A 266 -1.53 18.27 -3.59
C LYS A 266 -2.77 17.39 -3.36
N GLU A 267 -3.11 17.10 -2.11
CA GLU A 267 -4.31 16.29 -1.80
C GLU A 267 -5.60 16.77 -2.47
N PRO A 268 -5.91 18.09 -2.56
CA PRO A 268 -7.07 18.55 -3.31
C PRO A 268 -7.04 18.13 -4.78
N ARG A 269 -5.88 18.27 -5.43
CA ARG A 269 -5.71 17.88 -6.84
C ARG A 269 -5.78 16.37 -7.04
N ILE A 270 -5.23 15.60 -6.12
CA ILE A 270 -5.33 14.13 -6.12
C ILE A 270 -6.80 13.71 -6.00
N ALA A 271 -7.56 14.32 -5.08
CA ALA A 271 -8.98 14.06 -4.92
C ALA A 271 -9.77 14.34 -6.21
N GLU A 272 -9.55 15.50 -6.85
CA GLU A 272 -10.20 15.86 -8.13
C GLU A 272 -9.97 14.78 -9.21
N LEU A 273 -8.73 14.32 -9.36
CA LEU A 273 -8.38 13.31 -10.36
C LEU A 273 -9.04 11.97 -10.09
N PHE A 274 -9.10 11.56 -8.81
CA PHE A 274 -9.76 10.34 -8.40
C PHE A 274 -11.27 10.42 -8.60
N LEU A 275 -11.88 11.53 -8.20
CA LEU A 275 -13.32 11.79 -8.38
C LEU A 275 -13.69 11.77 -9.87
N ALA A 276 -12.90 12.40 -10.73
CA ALA A 276 -13.13 12.40 -12.17
C ALA A 276 -13.12 10.98 -12.77
N LEU A 277 -12.15 10.13 -12.38
CA LEU A 277 -12.10 8.74 -12.82
C LEU A 277 -13.31 7.95 -12.29
N MET A 278 -13.59 8.07 -10.99
CA MET A 278 -14.66 7.31 -10.34
C MET A 278 -16.05 7.70 -10.86
N ALA A 279 -16.31 8.99 -11.09
CA ALA A 279 -17.56 9.49 -11.67
C ALA A 279 -17.76 8.91 -13.08
N LYS A 280 -16.72 8.94 -13.93
CA LYS A 280 -16.78 8.35 -15.27
C LYS A 280 -17.06 6.85 -15.23
N ALA A 281 -16.41 6.12 -14.31
CA ALA A 281 -16.58 4.66 -14.18
C ALA A 281 -17.96 4.26 -13.65
N THR A 282 -18.61 5.12 -12.86
CA THR A 282 -19.94 4.87 -12.27
C THR A 282 -21.10 5.53 -13.02
N GLY A 283 -20.82 6.28 -14.09
CA GLY A 283 -21.84 7.04 -14.84
C GLY A 283 -22.46 8.18 -14.03
N ARG A 284 -21.79 8.67 -13.00
CA ARG A 284 -22.20 9.83 -12.20
C ARG A 284 -21.70 11.10 -12.91
N SER A 285 -22.60 12.04 -13.12
CA SER A 285 -22.31 13.37 -13.71
C SER A 285 -22.05 14.40 -12.63
#